data_d463bf5e996732cbcbfcacb5634f0dd0
#
_entry.id   d463bf5e996732cbcbfcacb5634f0dd0
#
_cell.length_a   1.000
_cell.length_b   1.000
_cell.length_c   1.000
_cell.angle_alpha   90.00
_cell.angle_beta   90.00
_cell.angle_gamma   90.00
#
_symmetry.space_group_name_H-M   'P 1'
#
loop_
_entity.id
_entity.type
_entity.pdbx_description
1 polymer ?
#
loop_
_entity_poly.entity_id
_entity_poly.type
_entity_poly.pdbx_seq_one_letter_code
_entity_poly.pdbx_strand_id
1 'polypeptide(L)'
;AATLDVGQLSDITKVISADTFERPIYAGNAIATVQSTDAKHVVTVRTTGFDPAAATGGSAAVEAATAALGDGKSEFKGSEIAKNDRPELTAAKIIVSGGRALGSSEKFNEVMTPLADKLGAAIGASRAAVDAGYAPNDLQVGQTGKIVAPQLYIAAGISGAIQHLAGMKDSKVIVAINK
;
A
#
# COMPACT_ATOMS: atom_id res chain seq x y z
N ALA A 1 -8.07 16.25 11.32
CA ALA A 1 -7.34 16.56 12.57
C ALA A 1 -7.30 18.07 12.78
N ALA A 2 -6.67 18.88 11.93
CA ALA A 2 -6.54 20.33 12.12
C ALA A 2 -7.88 21.06 12.30
N THR A 3 -8.90 20.72 11.51
CA THR A 3 -10.26 21.32 11.63
C THR A 3 -10.92 21.02 12.99
N LEU A 4 -10.56 19.91 13.61
CA LEU A 4 -11.07 19.48 14.91
C LEU A 4 -10.16 19.87 16.08
N ASP A 5 -9.01 20.46 15.79
CA ASP A 5 -7.93 20.79 16.73
C ASP A 5 -7.50 19.59 17.60
N VAL A 6 -7.28 18.46 16.94
CA VAL A 6 -6.83 17.21 17.57
C VAL A 6 -5.63 16.61 16.85
N GLY A 7 -4.87 15.76 17.54
CA GLY A 7 -3.78 15.00 16.96
C GLY A 7 -4.26 13.97 15.91
N GLN A 8 -3.38 13.61 14.97
CA GLN A 8 -3.61 12.50 14.05
C GLN A 8 -2.66 11.35 14.37
N LEU A 9 -3.22 10.17 14.53
CA LEU A 9 -2.47 8.91 14.64
C LEU A 9 -2.42 8.23 13.26
N SER A 10 -1.27 8.30 12.63
CA SER A 10 -1.13 7.82 11.26
C SER A 10 -0.60 6.39 11.22
N ASP A 11 -1.16 5.60 10.29
CA ASP A 11 -0.63 4.31 9.86
C ASP A 11 -0.61 3.27 10.99
N ILE A 12 -1.70 3.19 11.76
CA ILE A 12 -1.81 2.20 12.83
C ILE A 12 -1.89 0.78 12.26
N THR A 13 -1.28 -0.16 13.00
CA THR A 13 -1.29 -1.61 12.67
C THR A 13 -2.04 -2.44 13.70
N LYS A 14 -2.40 -1.84 14.84
CA LYS A 14 -3.16 -2.52 15.89
C LYS A 14 -3.91 -1.53 16.76
N VAL A 15 -5.09 -1.92 17.21
CA VAL A 15 -5.88 -1.24 18.24
C VAL A 15 -5.73 -2.01 19.55
N ILE A 16 -5.22 -1.36 20.60
CA ILE A 16 -5.05 -1.96 21.94
C ILE A 16 -6.27 -1.62 22.81
N SER A 17 -6.68 -0.34 22.79
CA SER A 17 -7.86 0.16 23.49
C SER A 17 -8.53 1.26 22.67
N ALA A 18 -9.58 1.87 23.20
CA ALA A 18 -10.28 2.96 22.53
C ALA A 18 -9.39 4.19 22.21
N ASP A 19 -8.30 4.38 22.94
CA ASP A 19 -7.39 5.52 22.85
C ASP A 19 -5.93 5.12 22.58
N THR A 20 -5.61 3.83 22.55
CA THR A 20 -4.24 3.31 22.47
C THR A 20 -4.04 2.41 21.27
N PHE A 21 -2.98 2.69 20.50
CA PHE A 21 -2.73 2.09 19.19
C PHE A 21 -1.25 1.74 19.02
N GLU A 22 -0.95 0.74 18.19
CA GLU A 22 0.41 0.47 17.72
C GLU A 22 0.58 0.99 16.29
N ARG A 23 1.76 1.59 16.03
CA ARG A 23 2.15 2.06 14.71
C ARG A 23 3.63 1.81 14.45
N PRO A 24 4.02 1.48 13.22
CA PRO A 24 5.42 1.37 12.87
C PRO A 24 6.09 2.75 12.76
N ILE A 25 7.34 2.82 13.20
CA ILE A 25 8.25 3.95 13.05
C ILE A 25 9.59 3.46 12.50
N TYR A 26 10.45 4.35 12.01
CA TYR A 26 11.75 4.01 11.40
C TYR A 26 11.62 2.93 10.31
N ALA A 27 10.73 3.15 9.34
CA ALA A 27 10.44 2.19 8.26
C ALA A 27 10.02 0.79 8.75
N GLY A 28 9.39 0.71 9.93
CA GLY A 28 8.93 -0.54 10.53
C GLY A 28 10.00 -1.31 11.30
N ASN A 29 11.16 -0.70 11.58
CA ASN A 29 12.18 -1.29 12.45
C ASN A 29 11.80 -1.23 13.94
N ALA A 30 10.88 -0.34 14.29
CA ALA A 30 10.32 -0.26 15.63
C ALA A 30 8.80 -0.10 15.57
N ILE A 31 8.13 -0.59 16.59
CA ILE A 31 6.69 -0.40 16.79
C ILE A 31 6.52 0.51 18.02
N ALA A 32 5.86 1.63 17.82
CA ALA A 32 5.50 2.54 18.90
C ALA A 32 4.07 2.25 19.38
N THR A 33 3.90 2.10 20.68
CA THR A 33 2.58 2.15 21.33
C THR A 33 2.29 3.59 21.68
N VAL A 34 1.21 4.14 21.16
CA VAL A 34 0.83 5.53 21.28
C VAL A 34 -0.56 5.64 21.88
N GLN A 35 -0.71 6.47 22.91
CA GLN A 35 -2.01 6.82 23.48
C GLN A 35 -2.38 8.27 23.10
N SER A 36 -3.61 8.46 22.61
CA SER A 36 -4.19 9.79 22.38
C SER A 36 -5.05 10.20 23.56
N THR A 37 -4.80 11.40 24.08
CA THR A 37 -5.60 12.01 25.17
C THR A 37 -6.71 12.91 24.64
N ASP A 38 -6.84 13.05 23.32
CA ASP A 38 -7.87 13.87 22.68
C ASP A 38 -9.26 13.25 22.85
N ALA A 39 -10.28 14.08 22.93
CA ALA A 39 -11.68 13.64 23.02
C ALA A 39 -12.19 12.96 21.72
N LYS A 40 -11.54 13.22 20.60
CA LYS A 40 -11.83 12.62 19.29
C LYS A 40 -10.53 12.12 18.67
N HIS A 41 -10.54 10.92 18.12
CA HIS A 41 -9.37 10.33 17.49
C HIS A 41 -9.49 10.37 15.97
N VAL A 42 -8.51 11.01 15.32
CA VAL A 42 -8.34 10.97 13.86
C VAL A 42 -7.23 9.97 13.56
N VAL A 43 -7.58 8.87 12.94
CA VAL A 43 -6.68 7.72 12.74
C VAL A 43 -6.62 7.36 11.27
N THR A 44 -5.41 7.13 10.73
CA THR A 44 -5.26 6.42 9.47
C THR A 44 -4.78 5.00 9.73
N VAL A 45 -5.27 4.05 8.94
CA VAL A 45 -5.07 2.62 9.17
C VAL A 45 -4.17 2.03 8.08
N ARG A 46 -3.17 1.26 8.49
CA ARG A 46 -2.43 0.40 7.55
C ARG A 46 -3.28 -0.82 7.27
N THR A 47 -3.91 -0.87 6.10
CA THR A 47 -4.87 -1.93 5.75
C THR A 47 -4.26 -3.33 5.79
N THR A 48 -2.95 -3.47 5.50
CA THR A 48 -2.24 -4.75 5.58
C THR A 48 -2.03 -5.28 7.01
N GLY A 49 -2.28 -4.46 8.02
CA GLY A 49 -2.20 -4.85 9.44
C GLY A 49 -3.51 -5.44 10.01
N PHE A 50 -4.58 -5.46 9.21
CA PHE A 50 -5.91 -5.92 9.65
C PHE A 50 -6.51 -6.88 8.63
N ASP A 51 -7.26 -7.85 9.12
CA ASP A 51 -8.03 -8.73 8.25
C ASP A 51 -9.20 -7.96 7.61
N PRO A 52 -9.53 -8.23 6.33
CA PRO A 52 -10.68 -7.62 5.68
C PRO A 52 -11.99 -7.97 6.42
N ALA A 53 -12.84 -6.98 6.63
CA ALA A 53 -14.19 -7.24 7.12
C ALA A 53 -15.01 -8.05 6.10
N ALA A 54 -15.99 -8.79 6.58
CA ALA A 54 -16.91 -9.49 5.69
C ALA A 54 -17.67 -8.51 4.79
N ALA A 55 -17.75 -8.82 3.49
CA ALA A 55 -18.42 -7.96 2.52
C ALA A 55 -19.96 -7.95 2.65
N THR A 56 -20.52 -8.90 3.42
CA THR A 56 -21.95 -9.09 3.61
C THR A 56 -22.27 -9.33 5.09
N GLY A 57 -23.53 -9.16 5.49
CA GLY A 57 -24.00 -9.51 6.83
C GLY A 57 -24.11 -8.32 7.81
N GLY A 58 -23.89 -7.10 7.36
CA GLY A 58 -24.10 -5.91 8.18
C GLY A 58 -25.58 -5.50 8.25
N SER A 59 -25.95 -4.79 9.33
CA SER A 59 -27.30 -4.22 9.52
C SER A 59 -27.28 -2.71 9.86
N ALA A 60 -26.12 -2.04 9.66
CA ALA A 60 -26.03 -0.61 9.90
C ALA A 60 -26.93 0.18 8.93
N ALA A 61 -27.67 1.16 9.46
CA ALA A 61 -28.45 2.07 8.66
C ALA A 61 -27.54 2.94 7.77
N VAL A 62 -27.96 3.16 6.53
CA VAL A 62 -27.31 4.12 5.62
C VAL A 62 -28.09 5.42 5.67
N GLU A 63 -27.46 6.49 6.12
CA GLU A 63 -28.07 7.81 6.22
C GLU A 63 -27.41 8.77 5.24
N ALA A 64 -28.23 9.63 4.61
CA ALA A 64 -27.71 10.69 3.75
C ALA A 64 -27.16 11.83 4.64
N ALA A 65 -25.88 12.14 4.48
CA ALA A 65 -25.29 13.29 5.16
C ALA A 65 -25.47 14.55 4.32
N THR A 66 -25.85 15.66 4.97
CA THR A 66 -25.79 16.98 4.35
C THR A 66 -24.35 17.45 4.38
N ALA A 67 -23.65 17.33 3.25
CA ALA A 67 -22.27 17.79 3.16
C ALA A 67 -22.22 19.31 3.05
N ALA A 68 -21.45 19.96 3.92
CA ALA A 68 -20.99 21.32 3.67
C ALA A 68 -19.96 21.23 2.53
N LEU A 69 -20.32 21.72 1.35
CA LEU A 69 -19.38 21.85 0.24
C LEU A 69 -18.28 22.85 0.61
N GLY A 70 -17.06 22.60 0.10
CA GLY A 70 -15.91 23.45 0.36
C GLY A 70 -16.14 24.91 -0.04
N ASP A 71 -15.17 25.76 0.22
CA ASP A 71 -15.20 27.21 0.03
C ASP A 71 -15.22 27.69 -1.44
N GLY A 72 -15.38 26.78 -2.38
CA GLY A 72 -15.47 27.06 -3.83
C GLY A 72 -14.18 27.49 -4.50
N LYS A 73 -13.03 27.45 -3.79
CA LYS A 73 -11.72 27.84 -4.36
C LYS A 73 -11.12 26.81 -5.29
N SER A 74 -11.59 25.56 -5.24
CA SER A 74 -11.19 24.48 -6.12
C SER A 74 -12.41 23.74 -6.66
N GLU A 75 -12.32 23.31 -7.92
CA GLU A 75 -13.35 22.58 -8.62
C GLU A 75 -12.74 21.29 -9.18
N PHE A 76 -13.41 20.16 -8.92
CA PHE A 76 -13.02 18.90 -9.53
C PHE A 76 -13.35 18.93 -11.04
N LYS A 77 -12.34 18.79 -11.89
CA LYS A 77 -12.50 18.81 -13.35
C LYS A 77 -12.61 17.41 -13.97
N GLY A 78 -12.08 16.40 -13.30
CA GLY A 78 -12.08 15.03 -13.79
C GLY A 78 -10.90 14.23 -13.26
N SER A 79 -10.94 12.92 -13.44
CA SER A 79 -9.82 12.02 -13.26
C SER A 79 -9.72 11.06 -14.43
N GLU A 80 -8.50 10.87 -14.92
CA GLU A 80 -8.18 9.82 -15.88
C GLU A 80 -7.66 8.62 -15.08
N ILE A 81 -8.46 7.58 -14.97
CA ILE A 81 -8.09 6.35 -14.27
C ILE A 81 -7.67 5.33 -15.33
N ALA A 82 -6.39 4.95 -15.32
CA ALA A 82 -5.90 3.87 -16.15
C ALA A 82 -6.65 2.57 -15.77
N LYS A 83 -7.36 1.99 -16.73
CA LYS A 83 -7.94 0.64 -16.56
C LYS A 83 -6.80 -0.36 -16.55
N ASN A 84 -6.62 -1.04 -15.44
CA ASN A 84 -5.69 -2.14 -15.32
C ASN A 84 -6.51 -3.43 -15.17
N ASP A 85 -6.31 -4.39 -16.07
CA ASP A 85 -6.98 -5.69 -16.02
C ASP A 85 -6.40 -6.61 -14.93
N ARG A 86 -5.31 -6.17 -14.26
CA ARG A 86 -4.66 -6.90 -13.17
C ARG A 86 -5.18 -6.46 -11.81
N PRO A 87 -5.08 -7.34 -10.80
CA PRO A 87 -5.41 -6.99 -9.43
C PRO A 87 -4.62 -5.76 -8.95
N GLU A 88 -5.25 -4.89 -8.17
CA GLU A 88 -4.58 -3.80 -7.49
C GLU A 88 -3.51 -4.32 -6.53
N LEU A 89 -2.33 -3.67 -6.49
CA LEU A 89 -1.19 -4.10 -5.68
C LEU A 89 -1.53 -4.31 -4.20
N THR A 90 -2.32 -3.40 -3.63
CA THR A 90 -2.67 -3.45 -2.20
C THR A 90 -3.69 -4.54 -1.85
N ALA A 91 -4.40 -5.08 -2.84
CA ALA A 91 -5.42 -6.12 -2.66
C ALA A 91 -5.00 -7.48 -3.27
N ALA A 92 -3.88 -7.52 -4.01
CA ALA A 92 -3.44 -8.70 -4.72
C ALA A 92 -2.98 -9.81 -3.77
N LYS A 93 -3.39 -11.04 -4.02
CA LYS A 93 -2.92 -12.23 -3.29
C LYS A 93 -1.53 -12.68 -3.73
N ILE A 94 -1.16 -12.40 -4.96
CA ILE A 94 0.15 -12.73 -5.55
C ILE A 94 0.70 -11.47 -6.20
N ILE A 95 1.96 -11.16 -5.94
CA ILE A 95 2.66 -10.04 -6.55
C ILE A 95 3.97 -10.55 -7.13
N VAL A 96 4.26 -10.16 -8.37
CA VAL A 96 5.57 -10.30 -9.00
C VAL A 96 6.17 -8.91 -9.14
N SER A 97 7.37 -8.69 -8.62
CA SER A 97 7.99 -7.37 -8.56
C SER A 97 9.37 -7.37 -9.20
N GLY A 98 9.58 -6.45 -10.12
CA GLY A 98 10.83 -6.32 -10.87
C GLY A 98 11.73 -5.21 -10.33
N GLY A 99 13.04 -5.47 -10.34
CA GLY A 99 14.07 -4.53 -9.94
C GLY A 99 14.88 -4.00 -11.12
N ARG A 100 15.77 -3.05 -10.81
CA ARG A 100 16.67 -2.44 -11.81
C ARG A 100 17.61 -3.44 -12.49
N ALA A 101 17.91 -4.58 -11.87
CA ALA A 101 18.75 -5.61 -12.45
C ALA A 101 18.15 -6.29 -13.69
N LEU A 102 16.88 -6.07 -14.01
CA LEU A 102 16.27 -6.48 -15.27
C LEU A 102 16.80 -5.72 -16.48
N GLY A 103 17.43 -4.55 -16.31
CA GLY A 103 18.27 -3.88 -17.28
C GLY A 103 17.55 -2.87 -18.19
N SER A 104 16.31 -3.08 -18.57
CA SER A 104 15.52 -2.13 -19.37
C SER A 104 14.02 -2.29 -19.15
N SER A 105 13.23 -1.33 -19.64
CA SER A 105 11.76 -1.39 -19.60
C SER A 105 11.24 -2.57 -20.44
N GLU A 106 11.84 -2.83 -21.60
CA GLU A 106 11.46 -3.95 -22.48
C GLU A 106 11.67 -5.30 -21.76
N LYS A 107 12.85 -5.51 -21.15
CA LYS A 107 13.15 -6.73 -20.40
C LYS A 107 12.31 -6.86 -19.14
N PHE A 108 12.02 -5.74 -18.48
CA PHE A 108 11.09 -5.71 -17.35
C PHE A 108 9.73 -6.28 -17.79
N ASN A 109 9.16 -5.78 -18.87
CA ASN A 109 7.86 -6.22 -19.36
C ASN A 109 7.92 -7.65 -19.92
N GLU A 110 8.99 -8.01 -20.65
CA GLU A 110 9.20 -9.37 -21.22
C GLU A 110 9.21 -10.45 -20.13
N VAL A 111 9.77 -10.15 -18.96
CA VAL A 111 9.86 -11.11 -17.85
C VAL A 111 8.64 -11.04 -16.93
N MET A 112 8.25 -9.83 -16.51
CA MET A 112 7.21 -9.67 -15.48
C MET A 112 5.81 -9.93 -16.00
N THR A 113 5.52 -9.53 -17.24
CA THR A 113 4.16 -9.65 -17.80
C THR A 113 3.72 -11.12 -17.97
N PRO A 114 4.49 -12.01 -18.63
CA PRO A 114 4.08 -13.40 -18.77
C PRO A 114 3.98 -14.13 -17.43
N LEU A 115 4.87 -13.80 -16.48
CA LEU A 115 4.84 -14.39 -15.14
C LEU A 115 3.59 -13.96 -14.38
N ALA A 116 3.26 -12.67 -14.42
CA ALA A 116 2.05 -12.13 -13.79
C ALA A 116 0.78 -12.74 -14.40
N ASP A 117 0.71 -12.87 -15.72
CA ASP A 117 -0.44 -13.44 -16.42
C ASP A 117 -0.66 -14.92 -16.06
N LYS A 118 0.41 -15.69 -15.98
CA LYS A 118 0.34 -17.12 -15.59
C LYS A 118 -0.12 -17.31 -14.14
N LEU A 119 0.19 -16.38 -13.26
CA LEU A 119 -0.13 -16.47 -11.83
C LEU A 119 -1.41 -15.68 -11.44
N GLY A 120 -1.99 -14.92 -12.37
CA GLY A 120 -3.05 -13.96 -12.02
C GLY A 120 -2.58 -12.90 -11.02
N ALA A 121 -1.30 -12.50 -11.10
CA ALA A 121 -0.62 -11.67 -10.14
C ALA A 121 -0.68 -10.18 -10.51
N ALA A 122 -0.57 -9.31 -9.51
CA ALA A 122 -0.23 -7.91 -9.73
C ALA A 122 1.26 -7.76 -10.05
N ILE A 123 1.61 -6.74 -10.82
CA ILE A 123 3.00 -6.37 -11.09
C ILE A 123 3.38 -5.23 -10.16
N GLY A 124 4.53 -5.40 -9.49
CA GLY A 124 5.17 -4.36 -8.69
C GLY A 124 6.54 -4.00 -9.27
N ALA A 125 7.10 -2.91 -8.77
CA ALA A 125 8.43 -2.46 -9.15
C ALA A 125 9.18 -1.89 -7.95
N SER A 126 10.51 -2.04 -7.95
CA SER A 126 11.34 -1.32 -7.00
C SER A 126 11.43 0.16 -7.38
N ARG A 127 11.68 1.04 -6.40
CA ARG A 127 11.94 2.47 -6.68
C ARG A 127 13.01 2.66 -7.74
N ALA A 128 14.10 1.90 -7.67
CA ALA A 128 15.17 2.00 -8.65
C ALA A 128 14.76 1.60 -10.08
N ALA A 129 13.78 0.73 -10.25
CA ALA A 129 13.21 0.40 -11.55
C ALA A 129 12.27 1.51 -12.06
N VAL A 130 11.49 2.11 -11.17
CA VAL A 130 10.63 3.26 -11.49
C VAL A 130 11.47 4.48 -11.86
N ASP A 131 12.49 4.82 -11.06
CA ASP A 131 13.40 5.94 -11.33
C ASP A 131 14.15 5.75 -12.66
N ALA A 132 14.41 4.50 -13.06
CA ALA A 132 15.01 4.16 -14.36
C ALA A 132 13.99 4.11 -15.52
N GLY A 133 12.71 4.38 -15.28
CA GLY A 133 11.65 4.38 -16.29
C GLY A 133 11.18 3.00 -16.75
N TYR A 134 11.46 1.93 -15.99
CA TYR A 134 11.03 0.56 -16.36
C TYR A 134 9.56 0.32 -16.07
N ALA A 135 9.01 0.98 -15.08
CA ALA A 135 7.61 0.88 -14.66
C ALA A 135 7.10 2.25 -14.16
N PRO A 136 5.78 2.51 -14.27
CA PRO A 136 5.20 3.73 -13.75
C PRO A 136 5.18 3.75 -12.21
N ASN A 137 5.07 4.96 -11.64
CA ASN A 137 5.19 5.18 -10.19
C ASN A 137 4.09 4.49 -9.36
N ASP A 138 2.92 4.28 -9.92
CA ASP A 138 1.79 3.58 -9.27
C ASP A 138 2.06 2.08 -9.03
N LEU A 139 3.07 1.50 -9.69
CA LEU A 139 3.55 0.14 -9.45
C LEU A 139 4.67 0.07 -8.40
N GLN A 140 5.12 1.19 -7.86
CA GLN A 140 6.19 1.19 -6.87
C GLN A 140 5.76 0.52 -5.56
N VAL A 141 6.54 -0.46 -5.12
CA VAL A 141 6.44 -1.10 -3.81
C VAL A 141 7.61 -0.66 -2.94
N GLY A 142 7.32 -0.24 -1.71
CA GLY A 142 8.33 0.20 -0.77
C GLY A 142 7.83 1.25 0.20
N GLN A 143 8.73 1.79 1.01
CA GLN A 143 8.43 2.81 2.04
C GLN A 143 7.74 4.05 1.47
N THR A 144 8.13 4.48 0.26
CA THR A 144 7.58 5.66 -0.43
C THR A 144 6.61 5.29 -1.56
N GLY A 145 6.35 4.00 -1.74
CA GLY A 145 5.37 3.46 -2.67
C GLY A 145 4.21 2.79 -1.94
N LYS A 146 3.66 1.77 -2.56
CA LYS A 146 2.59 0.95 -1.96
C LYS A 146 3.19 -0.04 -0.95
N ILE A 147 2.50 -0.22 0.17
CA ILE A 147 2.80 -1.26 1.16
C ILE A 147 1.84 -2.42 0.91
N VAL A 148 2.39 -3.61 0.76
CA VAL A 148 1.68 -4.82 0.36
C VAL A 148 1.97 -5.97 1.32
N ALA A 149 1.01 -6.89 1.47
CA ALA A 149 1.16 -8.10 2.27
C ALA A 149 0.46 -9.29 1.57
N PRO A 150 0.90 -9.68 0.35
CA PRO A 150 0.31 -10.79 -0.37
C PRO A 150 0.62 -12.13 0.30
N GLN A 151 -0.05 -13.17 -0.18
CA GLN A 151 0.29 -14.55 0.19
C GLN A 151 1.63 -14.98 -0.43
N LEU A 152 1.92 -14.50 -1.65
CA LEU A 152 3.18 -14.75 -2.36
C LEU A 152 3.72 -13.46 -2.98
N TYR A 153 4.96 -13.14 -2.66
CA TYR A 153 5.71 -12.04 -3.26
C TYR A 153 6.95 -12.58 -3.96
N ILE A 154 7.04 -12.41 -5.27
CA ILE A 154 8.21 -12.81 -6.05
C ILE A 154 9.00 -11.55 -6.41
N ALA A 155 10.22 -11.43 -5.90
CA ALA A 155 11.14 -10.33 -6.16
C ALA A 155 12.23 -10.76 -7.16
N ALA A 156 12.20 -10.20 -8.37
CA ALA A 156 13.17 -10.50 -9.42
C ALA A 156 14.08 -9.30 -9.68
N GLY A 157 15.40 -9.47 -9.52
CA GLY A 157 16.38 -8.42 -9.75
C GLY A 157 16.31 -7.24 -8.75
N ILE A 158 15.84 -7.49 -7.54
CA ILE A 158 15.71 -6.51 -6.45
C ILE A 158 16.80 -6.75 -5.43
N SER A 159 17.50 -5.69 -5.01
CA SER A 159 18.67 -5.77 -4.12
C SER A 159 18.36 -6.04 -2.65
N GLY A 160 17.10 -5.96 -2.22
CA GLY A 160 16.72 -6.13 -0.82
C GLY A 160 16.97 -4.89 0.05
N ALA A 161 17.04 -3.69 -0.55
CA ALA A 161 17.15 -2.46 0.21
C ALA A 161 16.02 -2.33 1.25
N ILE A 162 16.35 -1.79 2.44
CA ILE A 162 15.40 -1.67 3.56
C ILE A 162 14.12 -0.91 3.19
N GLN A 163 14.22 0.06 2.26
CA GLN A 163 13.08 0.84 1.78
C GLN A 163 12.10 -0.02 0.98
N HIS A 164 12.60 -0.98 0.19
CA HIS A 164 11.74 -1.92 -0.52
C HIS A 164 11.17 -2.97 0.45
N LEU A 165 12.01 -3.49 1.33
CA LEU A 165 11.61 -4.45 2.35
C LEU A 165 10.48 -3.91 3.23
N ALA A 166 10.53 -2.65 3.63
CA ALA A 166 9.48 -1.99 4.40
C ALA A 166 8.10 -2.04 3.73
N GLY A 167 8.06 -2.14 2.40
CA GLY A 167 6.82 -2.22 1.64
C GLY A 167 6.26 -3.63 1.43
N MET A 168 7.02 -4.70 1.73
CA MET A 168 6.58 -6.06 1.39
C MET A 168 6.93 -7.13 2.43
N LYS A 169 7.61 -6.77 3.50
CA LYS A 169 8.12 -7.71 4.53
C LYS A 169 7.03 -8.56 5.19
N ASP A 170 5.79 -8.06 5.23
CA ASP A 170 4.67 -8.75 5.85
C ASP A 170 3.98 -9.75 4.90
N SER A 171 4.57 -9.98 3.70
CA SER A 171 4.13 -11.04 2.78
C SER A 171 4.31 -12.41 3.42
N LYS A 172 3.36 -13.34 3.21
CA LYS A 172 3.42 -14.67 3.84
C LYS A 172 4.57 -15.52 3.31
N VAL A 173 4.81 -15.46 2.01
CA VAL A 173 5.94 -16.14 1.34
C VAL A 173 6.64 -15.14 0.45
N ILE A 174 7.97 -15.09 0.56
CA ILE A 174 8.82 -14.23 -0.27
C ILE A 174 9.79 -15.12 -1.04
N VAL A 175 9.79 -14.98 -2.35
CA VAL A 175 10.76 -15.62 -3.26
C VAL A 175 11.65 -14.53 -3.84
N ALA A 176 12.95 -14.61 -3.61
CA ALA A 176 13.93 -13.67 -4.15
C ALA A 176 14.77 -14.36 -5.26
N ILE A 177 14.83 -13.71 -6.42
CA ILE A 177 15.63 -14.13 -7.57
C ILE A 177 16.59 -12.99 -7.90
N ASN A 178 17.84 -13.15 -7.53
CA ASN A 178 18.89 -12.16 -7.78
C ASN A 178 20.28 -12.84 -7.79
N LYS A 179 21.29 -12.10 -8.25
CA LYS A 179 22.69 -12.55 -8.15
C LYS A 179 23.24 -12.37 -6.74
#